data_6090c73bfa3976b9a736b50c05f0b737
#
_entry.id   6090c73bfa3976b9a736b50c05f0b737
#
_cell.length_a   1.000
_cell.length_b   1.000
_cell.length_c   1.000
_cell.angle_alpha   90.00
_cell.angle_beta   90.00
_cell.angle_gamma   90.00
#
_symmetry.space_group_name_H-M   'P 1'
#
loop_
_entity.id
_entity.type
_entity.pdbx_description
1 polymer ?
#
loop_
_entity_poly.entity_id
_entity_poly.type
_entity_poly.pdbx_seq_one_letter_code
_entity_poly.pdbx_strand_id
1 'polypeptide(L)'
;MTDHGLFDIHCHLIPGVDDGAQDLEETRRLLRMEYEQGVRNIIATPHYRDQMFDTPIHTIRSQFALVEKCVQEFNQELAKEDGMRIYLGCEFHANMQMSRMLDEGRVSTMADSGYVLVEFSGNAEYSYVEDRLRSLIIVGYRPIIAHVERCDNIWGDLELIRDLAQMGAYMQVNADSILGKSGFYTKRFCRKLMKGDLLHFVGSDCHDSRYRICRTGEAYRKVASKMGQEYADKIFIENPSTIVKNGENRRKFVKYT
;
A
#
# COMPACT_ATOMS: atom_id res chain seq x y z
N MET A 1 18.39 -14.25 0.11
CA MET A 1 17.20 -13.47 0.47
C MET A 1 17.68 -12.37 1.39
N THR A 2 17.26 -11.16 1.19
CA THR A 2 17.64 -10.03 2.07
C THR A 2 17.07 -10.27 3.46
N ASP A 3 17.81 -9.92 4.52
CA ASP A 3 17.45 -10.12 5.95
C ASP A 3 16.13 -9.48 6.40
N HIS A 4 15.36 -8.84 5.51
CA HIS A 4 14.20 -8.02 5.86
C HIS A 4 12.85 -8.55 5.35
N GLY A 5 12.80 -9.62 4.53
CA GLY A 5 11.59 -10.15 3.91
C GLY A 5 10.91 -9.14 2.96
N LEU A 6 9.82 -9.56 2.31
CA LEU A 6 9.02 -8.69 1.43
C LEU A 6 8.13 -7.74 2.23
N PHE A 7 7.75 -6.65 1.60
CA PHE A 7 6.73 -5.74 2.10
C PHE A 7 5.42 -5.93 1.32
N ASP A 8 4.30 -5.82 2.03
CA ASP A 8 3.02 -5.49 1.45
C ASP A 8 2.56 -4.15 2.00
N ILE A 9 2.39 -3.18 1.11
CA ILE A 9 2.03 -1.81 1.49
C ILE A 9 0.56 -1.47 1.23
N HIS A 10 -0.23 -2.43 0.78
CA HIS A 10 -1.62 -2.23 0.44
C HIS A 10 -2.42 -3.51 0.68
N CYS A 11 -3.13 -3.59 1.80
CA CYS A 11 -3.98 -4.74 2.14
C CYS A 11 -5.06 -4.36 3.16
N HIS A 12 -6.18 -5.11 3.16
CA HIS A 12 -7.40 -4.83 3.94
C HIS A 12 -7.65 -5.94 4.97
N LEU A 13 -6.71 -6.08 5.92
CA LEU A 13 -6.75 -7.16 6.91
C LEU A 13 -7.22 -6.71 8.32
N ILE A 14 -7.62 -5.42 8.50
CA ILE A 14 -8.18 -4.94 9.76
C ILE A 14 -9.66 -5.34 9.83
N PRO A 15 -10.09 -6.10 10.87
CA PRO A 15 -11.41 -6.71 10.85
C PRO A 15 -12.54 -5.69 11.04
N GLY A 16 -13.58 -5.77 10.19
CA GLY A 16 -14.85 -5.08 10.34
C GLY A 16 -14.81 -3.55 10.18
N VAL A 17 -13.82 -3.01 9.46
CA VAL A 17 -13.68 -1.55 9.25
C VAL A 17 -13.99 -1.13 7.81
N ASP A 18 -13.88 -2.03 6.85
CA ASP A 18 -14.15 -1.84 5.43
C ASP A 18 -14.65 -3.16 4.78
N ASP A 19 -14.48 -3.32 3.46
CA ASP A 19 -14.85 -4.53 2.72
C ASP A 19 -13.78 -5.64 2.72
N GLY A 20 -12.71 -5.47 3.50
CA GLY A 20 -11.67 -6.48 3.73
C GLY A 20 -12.08 -7.53 4.75
N ALA A 21 -11.16 -7.91 5.65
CA ALA A 21 -11.40 -8.91 6.69
C ALA A 21 -12.63 -8.57 7.53
N GLN A 22 -13.56 -9.51 7.67
CA GLN A 22 -14.80 -9.27 8.43
C GLN A 22 -14.63 -9.57 9.93
N ASP A 23 -13.67 -10.43 10.27
CA ASP A 23 -13.40 -10.86 11.63
C ASP A 23 -11.91 -11.22 11.82
N LEU A 24 -11.52 -11.46 13.09
CA LEU A 24 -10.14 -11.83 13.43
C LEU A 24 -9.71 -13.20 12.86
N GLU A 25 -10.65 -14.07 12.57
CA GLU A 25 -10.36 -15.37 11.97
C GLU A 25 -9.89 -15.17 10.52
N GLU A 26 -10.55 -14.29 9.75
CA GLU A 26 -10.13 -13.91 8.41
C GLU A 26 -8.80 -13.15 8.44
N THR A 27 -8.61 -12.24 9.39
CA THR A 27 -7.31 -11.57 9.63
C THR A 27 -6.19 -12.58 9.82
N ARG A 28 -6.37 -13.62 10.66
CA ARG A 28 -5.36 -14.67 10.87
C ARG A 28 -5.07 -15.47 9.61
N ARG A 29 -6.09 -15.77 8.79
CA ARG A 29 -5.89 -16.42 7.49
C ARG A 29 -5.07 -15.56 6.54
N LEU A 30 -5.39 -14.28 6.44
CA LEU A 30 -4.65 -13.32 5.62
C LEU A 30 -3.20 -13.18 6.08
N LEU A 31 -2.93 -13.03 7.37
CA LEU A 31 -1.56 -12.98 7.93
C LEU A 31 -0.75 -14.23 7.58
N ARG A 32 -1.36 -15.42 7.65
CA ARG A 32 -0.70 -16.67 7.25
C ARG A 32 -0.36 -16.68 5.76
N MET A 33 -1.29 -16.23 4.91
CA MET A 33 -1.06 -16.14 3.47
C MET A 33 0.05 -15.14 3.12
N GLU A 34 0.08 -13.97 3.77
CA GLU A 34 1.16 -13.00 3.64
C GLU A 34 2.51 -13.63 4.00
N TYR A 35 2.57 -14.31 5.15
CA TYR A 35 3.79 -14.98 5.58
C TYR A 35 4.27 -16.05 4.59
N GLU A 36 3.37 -16.88 4.07
CA GLU A 36 3.64 -17.93 3.08
C GLU A 36 4.14 -17.34 1.74
N GLN A 37 3.71 -16.11 1.40
CA GLN A 37 4.22 -15.36 0.26
C GLN A 37 5.60 -14.72 0.51
N GLY A 38 6.16 -14.84 1.73
CA GLY A 38 7.46 -14.27 2.08
C GLY A 38 7.37 -12.81 2.57
N VAL A 39 6.17 -12.30 2.80
CA VAL A 39 5.97 -10.97 3.39
C VAL A 39 6.32 -11.03 4.87
N ARG A 40 7.08 -10.03 5.33
CA ARG A 40 7.47 -9.87 6.73
C ARG A 40 7.13 -8.49 7.28
N ASN A 41 6.77 -7.57 6.40
CA ASN A 41 6.40 -6.21 6.76
C ASN A 41 5.10 -5.83 6.04
N ILE A 42 4.07 -5.53 6.81
CA ILE A 42 2.74 -5.22 6.29
C ILE A 42 2.36 -3.80 6.70
N ILE A 43 1.87 -3.00 5.77
CA ILE A 43 1.16 -1.75 6.08
C ILE A 43 -0.32 -1.99 5.76
N ALA A 44 -1.11 -2.21 6.81
CA ALA A 44 -2.55 -2.38 6.68
C ALA A 44 -3.21 -1.05 6.30
N THR A 45 -3.95 -1.03 5.21
CA THR A 45 -4.50 0.18 4.59
C THR A 45 -6.01 0.10 4.46
N PRO A 46 -6.76 0.13 5.57
CA PRO A 46 -8.21 0.16 5.47
C PRO A 46 -8.66 1.34 4.63
N HIS A 47 -9.75 1.18 3.91
CA HIS A 47 -10.36 2.26 3.15
C HIS A 47 -10.77 3.43 4.04
N TYR A 48 -10.56 4.64 3.53
CA TYR A 48 -11.30 5.82 3.92
C TYR A 48 -11.95 6.46 2.69
N ARG A 49 -13.27 6.47 2.64
CA ARG A 49 -14.07 7.09 1.60
C ARG A 49 -15.34 7.67 2.21
N ASP A 50 -15.52 8.98 2.09
CA ASP A 50 -16.70 9.67 2.63
C ASP A 50 -18.00 8.95 2.21
N GLN A 51 -18.90 8.75 3.18
CA GLN A 51 -20.24 8.13 3.01
C GLN A 51 -20.25 6.65 2.59
N MET A 52 -19.08 6.00 2.47
CA MET A 52 -18.99 4.59 2.10
C MET A 52 -18.16 3.80 3.11
N PHE A 53 -16.92 4.23 3.35
CA PHE A 53 -15.98 3.67 4.32
C PHE A 53 -15.43 4.82 5.18
N ASP A 54 -16.26 5.28 6.13
CA ASP A 54 -15.97 6.42 7.00
C ASP A 54 -15.82 6.01 8.47
N THR A 55 -15.36 4.78 8.69
CA THR A 55 -15.09 4.25 10.03
C THR A 55 -14.17 5.20 10.80
N PRO A 56 -14.58 5.67 12.00
CA PRO A 56 -13.78 6.62 12.76
C PRO A 56 -12.41 6.09 13.12
N ILE A 57 -11.40 6.95 13.08
CA ILE A 57 -9.99 6.58 13.32
C ILE A 57 -9.75 5.87 14.66
N HIS A 58 -10.50 6.23 15.73
CA HIS A 58 -10.37 5.56 17.01
C HIS A 58 -10.85 4.10 16.95
N THR A 59 -11.88 3.80 16.16
CA THR A 59 -12.36 2.43 15.91
C THR A 59 -11.31 1.66 15.10
N ILE A 60 -10.78 2.25 14.03
CA ILE A 60 -9.70 1.63 13.23
C ILE A 60 -8.50 1.30 14.12
N ARG A 61 -8.06 2.23 14.97
CA ARG A 61 -6.94 1.99 15.91
C ARG A 61 -7.24 0.89 16.93
N SER A 62 -8.48 0.82 17.42
CA SER A 62 -8.88 -0.25 18.34
C SER A 62 -8.85 -1.62 17.66
N GLN A 63 -9.35 -1.73 16.44
CA GLN A 63 -9.29 -2.97 15.66
C GLN A 63 -7.85 -3.32 15.25
N PHE A 64 -7.05 -2.33 14.89
CA PHE A 64 -5.63 -2.53 14.57
C PHE A 64 -4.83 -3.09 15.77
N ALA A 65 -5.11 -2.64 16.99
CA ALA A 65 -4.49 -3.20 18.20
C ALA A 65 -4.79 -4.70 18.38
N LEU A 66 -5.96 -5.18 17.94
CA LEU A 66 -6.26 -6.61 17.91
C LEU A 66 -5.44 -7.35 16.83
N VAL A 67 -5.22 -6.71 15.69
CA VAL A 67 -4.35 -7.27 14.63
C VAL A 67 -2.89 -7.35 15.11
N GLU A 68 -2.37 -6.32 15.79
CA GLU A 68 -1.03 -6.34 16.38
C GLU A 68 -0.88 -7.52 17.35
N LYS A 69 -1.92 -7.80 18.15
CA LYS A 69 -1.93 -8.97 19.03
C LYS A 69 -1.91 -10.29 18.25
N CYS A 70 -2.69 -10.41 17.17
CA CYS A 70 -2.63 -11.59 16.29
C CYS A 70 -1.23 -11.80 15.69
N VAL A 71 -0.56 -10.71 15.27
CA VAL A 71 0.82 -10.78 14.76
C VAL A 71 1.79 -11.21 15.86
N GLN A 72 1.64 -10.72 17.09
CA GLN A 72 2.48 -11.14 18.24
C GLN A 72 2.28 -12.63 18.55
N GLU A 73 1.03 -13.11 18.59
CA GLU A 73 0.69 -14.53 18.77
C GLU A 73 1.32 -15.38 17.68
N PHE A 74 1.15 -14.98 16.41
CA PHE A 74 1.74 -15.67 15.25
C PHE A 74 3.26 -15.73 15.31
N ASN A 75 3.92 -14.63 15.70
CA ASN A 75 5.38 -14.56 15.84
C ASN A 75 5.92 -15.47 16.96
N GLN A 76 5.13 -15.77 18.00
CA GLN A 76 5.53 -16.71 19.05
C GLN A 76 5.61 -18.16 18.54
N GLU A 77 4.88 -18.49 17.48
CA GLU A 77 4.89 -19.80 16.83
C GLU A 77 6.08 -19.96 15.86
N LEU A 78 6.73 -18.86 15.47
CA LEU A 78 7.82 -18.82 14.48
C LEU A 78 9.20 -18.85 15.14
N ALA A 79 10.23 -19.12 14.34
CA ALA A 79 11.61 -18.89 14.75
C ALA A 79 11.84 -17.39 15.00
N LYS A 80 12.59 -17.02 16.05
CA LYS A 80 12.76 -15.62 16.52
C LYS A 80 13.24 -14.64 15.44
N GLU A 81 13.90 -15.11 14.39
CA GLU A 81 14.48 -14.26 13.33
C GLU A 81 13.55 -14.04 12.14
N ASP A 82 12.38 -14.71 12.11
CA ASP A 82 11.47 -14.73 10.96
C ASP A 82 10.11 -14.05 11.22
N GLY A 83 10.05 -13.21 12.24
CA GLY A 83 8.82 -12.56 12.68
C GLY A 83 8.29 -11.51 11.70
N MET A 84 6.97 -11.39 11.65
CA MET A 84 6.26 -10.35 10.89
C MET A 84 6.16 -9.05 11.70
N ARG A 85 6.08 -7.92 10.98
CA ARG A 85 5.79 -6.59 11.52
C ARG A 85 4.60 -6.01 10.82
N ILE A 86 3.77 -5.28 11.55
CA ILE A 86 2.60 -4.63 10.99
C ILE A 86 2.57 -3.16 11.37
N TYR A 87 2.10 -2.34 10.44
CA TYR A 87 1.98 -0.89 10.56
C TYR A 87 0.58 -0.47 10.09
N LEU A 88 0.07 0.61 10.67
CA LEU A 88 -1.18 1.20 10.21
C LEU A 88 -0.92 2.18 9.06
N GLY A 89 -1.75 2.13 8.05
CA GLY A 89 -1.87 3.08 6.97
C GLY A 89 -3.34 3.40 6.70
N CYS A 90 -3.63 3.85 5.52
CA CYS A 90 -4.98 4.05 4.99
C CYS A 90 -4.93 4.11 3.47
N GLU A 91 -5.83 3.46 2.79
CA GLU A 91 -6.17 3.76 1.40
C GLU A 91 -7.20 4.88 1.37
N PHE A 92 -6.71 6.09 1.13
CA PHE A 92 -7.49 7.31 1.21
C PHE A 92 -8.08 7.68 -0.15
N HIS A 93 -9.40 7.52 -0.32
CA HIS A 93 -10.08 7.97 -1.52
C HIS A 93 -10.03 9.49 -1.65
N ALA A 94 -9.52 9.98 -2.77
CA ALA A 94 -9.23 11.38 -3.00
C ALA A 94 -10.46 12.28 -2.83
N ASN A 95 -10.31 13.34 -2.02
CA ASN A 95 -11.31 14.38 -1.82
C ASN A 95 -10.66 15.75 -1.59
N MET A 96 -11.48 16.81 -1.52
CA MET A 96 -11.00 18.18 -1.38
C MET A 96 -10.41 18.50 0.00
N GLN A 97 -10.61 17.66 1.01
CA GLN A 97 -10.23 17.91 2.39
C GLN A 97 -9.04 17.05 2.85
N MET A 98 -8.37 16.33 1.92
CA MET A 98 -7.33 15.35 2.26
C MET A 98 -6.28 15.92 3.23
N SER A 99 -5.64 17.03 2.89
CA SER A 99 -4.58 17.64 3.71
C SER A 99 -5.08 17.95 5.12
N ARG A 100 -6.25 18.58 5.23
CA ARG A 100 -6.87 18.91 6.51
C ARG A 100 -7.17 17.66 7.35
N MET A 101 -7.71 16.61 6.73
CA MET A 101 -8.05 15.38 7.45
C MET A 101 -6.82 14.64 7.95
N LEU A 102 -5.73 14.68 7.20
CA LEU A 102 -4.44 14.14 7.63
C LEU A 102 -3.85 14.95 8.79
N ASP A 103 -3.88 16.29 8.70
CA ASP A 103 -3.36 17.18 9.75
C ASP A 103 -4.18 17.09 11.05
N GLU A 104 -5.50 16.90 10.95
CA GLU A 104 -6.39 16.65 12.08
C GLU A 104 -6.26 15.21 12.65
N GLY A 105 -5.48 14.34 12.01
CA GLY A 105 -5.31 12.94 12.43
C GLY A 105 -6.57 12.08 12.28
N ARG A 106 -7.50 12.49 11.42
CA ARG A 106 -8.73 11.74 11.11
C ARG A 106 -8.47 10.54 10.20
N VAL A 107 -7.41 10.62 9.41
CA VAL A 107 -6.93 9.56 8.52
C VAL A 107 -5.47 9.30 8.80
N SER A 108 -5.05 8.04 8.81
CA SER A 108 -3.65 7.66 9.05
C SER A 108 -2.81 7.85 7.79
N THR A 109 -1.58 8.31 7.97
CA THR A 109 -0.54 8.20 6.95
C THR A 109 0.05 6.79 6.95
N MET A 110 0.80 6.41 5.92
CA MET A 110 1.46 5.11 5.83
C MET A 110 2.53 4.95 6.91
N ALA A 111 2.32 4.07 7.88
CA ALA A 111 3.25 3.79 8.99
C ALA A 111 3.69 5.04 9.78
N ASP A 112 2.79 6.02 10.01
CA ASP A 112 3.07 7.33 10.62
C ASP A 112 4.13 8.16 9.88
N SER A 113 4.37 7.88 8.63
CA SER A 113 5.34 8.58 7.78
C SER A 113 4.75 9.84 7.11
N GLY A 114 5.49 10.46 6.20
CA GLY A 114 4.95 11.48 5.29
C GLY A 114 4.25 10.89 4.06
N TYR A 115 4.23 9.58 3.87
CA TYR A 115 3.60 8.95 2.72
C TYR A 115 2.09 8.75 2.93
N VAL A 116 1.32 8.94 1.85
CA VAL A 116 -0.14 8.80 1.82
C VAL A 116 -0.52 7.95 0.62
N LEU A 117 -1.21 6.85 0.81
CA LEU A 117 -1.75 6.03 -0.28
C LEU A 117 -3.09 6.63 -0.70
N VAL A 118 -3.18 7.08 -1.94
CA VAL A 118 -4.32 7.83 -2.48
C VAL A 118 -5.01 7.01 -3.56
N GLU A 119 -6.28 6.67 -3.32
CA GLU A 119 -7.14 6.04 -4.31
C GLU A 119 -7.90 7.12 -5.11
N PHE A 120 -8.00 6.94 -6.42
CA PHE A 120 -8.84 7.73 -7.31
C PHE A 120 -9.94 6.85 -7.91
N SER A 121 -11.12 7.42 -8.15
CA SER A 121 -12.15 6.75 -8.96
C SER A 121 -11.58 6.45 -10.35
N GLY A 122 -11.91 5.27 -10.91
CA GLY A 122 -11.35 4.84 -12.21
C GLY A 122 -11.50 5.89 -13.32
N ASN A 123 -12.61 6.60 -13.36
CA ASN A 123 -12.91 7.66 -14.33
C ASN A 123 -12.52 9.08 -13.88
N ALA A 124 -11.68 9.22 -12.83
CA ALA A 124 -11.24 10.55 -12.38
C ALA A 124 -10.48 11.28 -13.50
N GLU A 125 -10.85 12.54 -13.74
CA GLU A 125 -10.15 13.38 -14.72
C GLU A 125 -8.69 13.61 -14.29
N TYR A 126 -7.77 13.64 -15.28
CA TYR A 126 -6.35 13.84 -15.01
C TYR A 126 -6.07 15.13 -14.21
N SER A 127 -6.73 16.23 -14.56
CA SER A 127 -6.60 17.51 -13.86
C SER A 127 -6.99 17.41 -12.39
N TYR A 128 -8.02 16.64 -12.05
CA TYR A 128 -8.40 16.38 -10.66
C TYR A 128 -7.33 15.56 -9.94
N VAL A 129 -6.79 14.53 -10.58
CA VAL A 129 -5.70 13.72 -10.02
C VAL A 129 -4.49 14.60 -9.72
N GLU A 130 -4.06 15.40 -10.71
CA GLU A 130 -2.93 16.31 -10.57
C GLU A 130 -3.14 17.31 -9.42
N ASP A 131 -4.30 17.97 -9.36
CA ASP A 131 -4.64 18.94 -8.33
C ASP A 131 -4.61 18.33 -6.92
N ARG A 132 -5.17 17.13 -6.73
CA ARG A 132 -5.19 16.47 -5.42
C ARG A 132 -3.77 16.09 -4.98
N LEU A 133 -2.97 15.52 -5.87
CA LEU A 133 -1.58 15.16 -5.58
C LEU A 133 -0.74 16.40 -5.26
N ARG A 134 -0.86 17.45 -6.08
CA ARG A 134 -0.17 18.73 -5.87
C ARG A 134 -0.52 19.35 -4.52
N SER A 135 -1.79 19.29 -4.11
CA SER A 135 -2.23 19.83 -2.82
C SER A 135 -1.57 19.11 -1.63
N LEU A 136 -1.33 17.81 -1.72
CA LEU A 136 -0.60 17.04 -0.70
C LEU A 136 0.90 17.35 -0.70
N ILE A 137 1.50 17.43 -1.89
CA ILE A 137 2.95 17.68 -2.05
C ILE A 137 3.33 19.05 -1.50
N ILE A 138 2.54 20.10 -1.76
CA ILE A 138 2.79 21.47 -1.29
C ILE A 138 2.84 21.54 0.25
N VAL A 139 2.05 20.75 0.95
CA VAL A 139 2.05 20.70 2.42
C VAL A 139 3.01 19.64 2.99
N GLY A 140 3.85 19.04 2.14
CA GLY A 140 4.95 18.16 2.55
C GLY A 140 4.62 16.68 2.65
N TYR A 141 3.44 16.23 2.21
CA TYR A 141 3.13 14.81 2.06
C TYR A 141 3.74 14.22 0.78
N ARG A 142 3.89 12.92 0.75
CA ARG A 142 4.42 12.11 -0.35
C ARG A 142 3.33 11.16 -0.87
N PRO A 143 2.51 11.58 -1.83
CA PRO A 143 1.40 10.75 -2.29
C PRO A 143 1.88 9.56 -3.11
N ILE A 144 1.29 8.40 -2.84
CA ILE A 144 1.39 7.16 -3.61
C ILE A 144 0.03 6.95 -4.26
N ILE A 145 -0.04 6.88 -5.58
CA ILE A 145 -1.28 6.55 -6.29
C ILE A 145 -1.51 5.05 -6.15
N ALA A 146 -2.59 4.67 -5.49
CA ALA A 146 -3.02 3.28 -5.36
C ALA A 146 -3.42 2.72 -6.73
N HIS A 147 -3.04 1.47 -7.00
CA HIS A 147 -3.40 0.71 -8.22
C HIS A 147 -3.60 1.60 -9.46
N VAL A 148 -2.54 2.38 -9.81
CA VAL A 148 -2.57 3.35 -10.91
C VAL A 148 -3.03 2.73 -12.24
N GLU A 149 -2.91 1.42 -12.39
CA GLU A 149 -3.39 0.65 -13.53
C GLU A 149 -4.93 0.55 -13.62
N ARG A 150 -5.67 1.06 -12.62
CA ARG A 150 -7.14 1.17 -12.62
C ARG A 150 -7.65 2.59 -12.92
N CYS A 151 -6.74 3.55 -13.15
CA CYS A 151 -7.11 4.94 -13.46
C CYS A 151 -7.27 5.11 -14.97
N ASP A 152 -8.48 5.02 -15.50
CA ASP A 152 -8.78 4.96 -16.93
C ASP A 152 -8.22 6.15 -17.74
N ASN A 153 -8.28 7.36 -17.20
CA ASN A 153 -7.80 8.59 -17.86
C ASN A 153 -6.27 8.78 -17.80
N ILE A 154 -5.57 7.93 -17.07
CA ILE A 154 -4.10 7.91 -16.99
C ILE A 154 -3.57 6.63 -17.64
N TRP A 155 -4.42 5.60 -17.67
CA TRP A 155 -4.07 4.28 -18.13
C TRP A 155 -3.53 4.27 -19.56
N GLY A 156 -2.34 3.71 -19.73
CA GLY A 156 -1.70 3.54 -21.04
C GLY A 156 -0.87 4.73 -21.50
N ASP A 157 -1.00 5.91 -20.90
CA ASP A 157 -0.21 7.10 -21.19
C ASP A 157 0.97 7.24 -20.21
N LEU A 158 2.18 6.91 -20.68
CA LEU A 158 3.38 6.97 -19.84
C LEU A 158 3.90 8.41 -19.65
N GLU A 159 3.51 9.36 -20.49
CA GLU A 159 3.92 10.76 -20.32
C GLU A 159 3.16 11.36 -19.13
N LEU A 160 1.85 11.15 -19.03
CA LEU A 160 1.06 11.60 -17.88
C LEU A 160 1.59 10.99 -16.57
N ILE A 161 1.95 9.70 -16.58
CA ILE A 161 2.57 9.04 -15.41
C ILE A 161 3.92 9.68 -15.05
N ARG A 162 4.73 10.01 -16.07
CA ARG A 162 6.04 10.66 -15.86
C ARG A 162 5.88 12.06 -15.29
N ASP A 163 4.90 12.82 -15.76
CA ASP A 163 4.61 14.17 -15.23
C ASP A 163 4.21 14.10 -13.75
N LEU A 164 3.35 13.15 -13.37
CA LEU A 164 2.98 12.93 -11.98
C LEU A 164 4.18 12.49 -11.11
N ALA A 165 5.05 11.62 -11.65
CA ALA A 165 6.26 11.19 -10.94
C ALA A 165 7.27 12.34 -10.77
N GLN A 166 7.46 13.18 -11.79
CA GLN A 166 8.32 14.36 -11.72
C GLN A 166 7.80 15.42 -10.75
N MET A 167 6.48 15.52 -10.59
CA MET A 167 5.86 16.37 -9.59
C MET A 167 6.13 15.87 -8.15
N GLY A 168 6.47 14.59 -7.97
CA GLY A 168 6.78 13.99 -6.66
C GLY A 168 5.79 12.93 -6.19
N ALA A 169 4.89 12.48 -7.06
CA ALA A 169 3.99 11.35 -6.76
C ALA A 169 4.66 10.00 -7.05
N TYR A 170 4.25 8.97 -6.35
CA TYR A 170 4.72 7.61 -6.50
C TYR A 170 3.61 6.73 -7.08
N MET A 171 3.99 5.74 -7.88
CA MET A 171 3.06 4.80 -8.51
C MET A 171 3.09 3.45 -7.81
N GLN A 172 1.93 2.96 -7.39
CA GLN A 172 1.74 1.59 -6.91
C GLN A 172 0.84 0.84 -7.88
N VAL A 173 1.16 -0.44 -8.15
CA VAL A 173 0.29 -1.38 -8.86
C VAL A 173 0.02 -2.61 -8.01
N ASN A 174 -1.06 -3.31 -8.29
CA ASN A 174 -1.40 -4.55 -7.60
C ASN A 174 -0.58 -5.74 -8.11
N ALA A 175 -0.24 -6.65 -7.22
CA ALA A 175 0.46 -7.91 -7.53
C ALA A 175 -0.28 -8.72 -8.60
N ASP A 176 -1.60 -8.82 -8.50
CA ASP A 176 -2.46 -9.51 -9.46
C ASP A 176 -2.38 -8.91 -10.87
N SER A 177 -2.20 -7.61 -10.98
CA SER A 177 -2.04 -6.91 -12.26
C SER A 177 -0.72 -7.28 -12.95
N ILE A 178 0.37 -7.37 -12.20
CA ILE A 178 1.69 -7.86 -12.69
C ILE A 178 1.58 -9.31 -13.17
N LEU A 179 0.87 -10.14 -12.45
CA LEU A 179 0.68 -11.55 -12.78
C LEU A 179 -0.25 -11.75 -14.00
N GLY A 180 -1.11 -10.76 -14.29
CA GLY A 180 -2.09 -10.80 -15.39
C GLY A 180 -3.45 -11.35 -15.00
N LYS A 181 -3.74 -11.43 -13.69
CA LYS A 181 -5.07 -11.80 -13.17
C LYS A 181 -6.11 -10.74 -13.49
N SER A 182 -5.71 -9.48 -13.58
CA SER A 182 -6.56 -8.34 -14.00
C SER A 182 -6.64 -8.15 -15.52
N GLY A 183 -6.14 -9.11 -16.31
CA GLY A 183 -6.22 -9.10 -17.76
C GLY A 183 -4.92 -8.76 -18.50
N PHE A 184 -4.91 -9.05 -19.80
CA PHE A 184 -3.72 -8.92 -20.64
C PHE A 184 -3.24 -7.48 -20.80
N TYR A 185 -4.15 -6.54 -21.00
CA TYR A 185 -3.80 -5.13 -21.24
C TYR A 185 -3.23 -4.49 -19.98
N THR A 186 -3.82 -4.77 -18.81
CA THR A 186 -3.34 -4.31 -17.50
C THR A 186 -1.93 -4.83 -17.22
N LYS A 187 -1.69 -6.11 -17.46
CA LYS A 187 -0.34 -6.69 -17.35
C LYS A 187 0.67 -6.01 -18.28
N ARG A 188 0.27 -5.73 -19.54
CA ARG A 188 1.12 -5.03 -20.50
C ARG A 188 1.44 -3.61 -20.03
N PHE A 189 0.49 -2.92 -19.42
CA PHE A 189 0.69 -1.59 -18.86
C PHE A 189 1.67 -1.63 -17.67
N CYS A 190 1.46 -2.53 -16.69
CA CYS A 190 2.43 -2.74 -15.60
C CYS A 190 3.85 -2.99 -16.11
N ARG A 191 3.99 -3.81 -17.18
CA ARG A 191 5.29 -4.04 -17.80
C ARG A 191 5.88 -2.78 -18.43
N LYS A 192 5.07 -1.88 -19.00
CA LYS A 192 5.56 -0.60 -19.54
C LYS A 192 6.03 0.31 -18.40
N LEU A 193 5.29 0.39 -17.29
CA LEU A 193 5.71 1.14 -16.10
C LEU A 193 7.07 0.65 -15.56
N MET A 194 7.24 -0.68 -15.41
CA MET A 194 8.51 -1.27 -14.99
C MET A 194 9.66 -0.93 -15.93
N LYS A 195 9.45 -1.03 -17.26
CA LYS A 195 10.48 -0.72 -18.25
C LYS A 195 10.85 0.77 -18.31
N GLY A 196 9.92 1.64 -17.95
CA GLY A 196 10.12 3.10 -17.89
C GLY A 196 10.69 3.58 -16.56
N ASP A 197 10.96 2.67 -15.59
CA ASP A 197 11.33 2.96 -14.20
C ASP A 197 10.32 3.91 -13.51
N LEU A 198 9.04 3.74 -13.84
CA LEU A 198 7.92 4.53 -13.32
C LEU A 198 7.11 3.79 -12.24
N LEU A 199 7.41 2.52 -11.97
CA LEU A 199 6.78 1.75 -10.91
C LEU A 199 7.62 1.84 -9.64
N HIS A 200 7.02 2.31 -8.56
CA HIS A 200 7.71 2.54 -7.29
C HIS A 200 7.39 1.48 -6.25
N PHE A 201 6.14 1.01 -6.22
CA PHE A 201 5.63 0.11 -5.18
C PHE A 201 4.70 -0.96 -5.75
N VAL A 202 4.64 -2.08 -5.05
CA VAL A 202 3.66 -3.13 -5.31
C VAL A 202 2.91 -3.43 -4.01
N GLY A 203 1.60 -3.59 -4.09
CA GLY A 203 0.75 -4.04 -2.98
C GLY A 203 -0.09 -5.25 -3.40
N SER A 204 -0.55 -6.06 -2.47
CA SER A 204 -1.45 -7.18 -2.77
C SER A 204 -2.85 -6.70 -3.10
N ASP A 205 -3.32 -5.69 -2.39
CA ASP A 205 -4.72 -5.27 -2.35
C ASP A 205 -5.63 -6.44 -1.93
N CYS A 206 -5.11 -7.30 -1.02
CA CYS A 206 -5.85 -8.46 -0.54
C CYS A 206 -6.95 -8.06 0.45
N HIS A 207 -8.12 -8.71 0.32
CA HIS A 207 -9.30 -8.44 1.12
C HIS A 207 -9.83 -9.68 1.82
N ASP A 208 -9.63 -10.85 1.20
CA ASP A 208 -10.13 -12.10 1.72
C ASP A 208 -9.20 -13.28 1.35
N SER A 209 -9.41 -14.41 2.02
CA SER A 209 -8.60 -15.63 1.81
C SER A 209 -9.06 -16.51 0.62
N ARG A 210 -10.01 -16.05 -0.22
CA ARG A 210 -10.61 -16.87 -1.28
C ARG A 210 -10.49 -16.26 -2.68
N TYR A 211 -10.82 -14.98 -2.82
CA TYR A 211 -10.94 -14.28 -4.10
C TYR A 211 -9.85 -13.23 -4.30
N ARG A 212 -9.77 -12.27 -3.37
CA ARG A 212 -8.77 -11.19 -3.39
C ARG A 212 -7.63 -11.54 -2.44
N ILE A 213 -6.87 -12.57 -2.78
CA ILE A 213 -5.82 -13.14 -1.94
C ILE A 213 -4.48 -12.44 -2.15
N CYS A 214 -3.58 -12.53 -1.16
CA CYS A 214 -2.20 -12.07 -1.31
C CYS A 214 -1.41 -12.92 -2.31
N ARG A 215 -0.74 -12.27 -3.27
CA ARG A 215 0.19 -12.88 -4.25
C ARG A 215 1.49 -12.09 -4.38
N THR A 216 1.87 -11.37 -3.36
CA THR A 216 3.07 -10.51 -3.36
C THR A 216 4.34 -11.29 -3.71
N GLY A 217 4.53 -12.47 -3.11
CA GLY A 217 5.69 -13.33 -3.40
C GLY A 217 5.70 -13.91 -4.82
N GLU A 218 4.52 -14.24 -5.38
CA GLU A 218 4.43 -14.67 -6.79
C GLU A 218 4.82 -13.53 -7.72
N ALA A 219 4.32 -12.31 -7.45
CA ALA A 219 4.65 -11.11 -8.24
C ALA A 219 6.14 -10.77 -8.14
N TYR A 220 6.72 -10.82 -6.95
CA TYR A 220 8.16 -10.63 -6.73
C TYR A 220 8.99 -11.59 -7.59
N ARG A 221 8.74 -12.89 -7.50
CA ARG A 221 9.46 -13.89 -8.32
C ARG A 221 9.29 -13.64 -9.82
N LYS A 222 8.09 -13.18 -10.23
CA LYS A 222 7.82 -12.84 -11.64
C LYS A 222 8.64 -11.63 -12.10
N VAL A 223 8.71 -10.58 -11.27
CA VAL A 223 9.49 -9.37 -11.57
C VAL A 223 10.98 -9.71 -11.58
N ALA A 224 11.51 -10.40 -10.57
CA ALA A 224 12.89 -10.85 -10.52
C ALA A 224 13.31 -11.64 -11.77
N SER A 225 12.45 -12.55 -12.22
CA SER A 225 12.69 -13.34 -13.46
C SER A 225 12.67 -12.51 -14.75
N LYS A 226 11.98 -11.36 -14.81
CA LYS A 226 11.76 -10.58 -16.05
C LYS A 226 12.53 -9.27 -16.09
N MET A 227 12.81 -8.67 -14.95
CA MET A 227 13.45 -7.35 -14.82
C MET A 227 14.78 -7.41 -14.05
N GLY A 228 15.10 -8.57 -13.45
CA GLY A 228 16.27 -8.75 -12.61
C GLY A 228 15.95 -8.64 -11.10
N GLN A 229 16.80 -9.26 -10.30
CA GLN A 229 16.67 -9.32 -8.83
C GLN A 229 16.73 -7.92 -8.21
N GLU A 230 17.70 -7.11 -8.60
CA GLU A 230 17.91 -5.74 -8.11
C GLU A 230 16.66 -4.87 -8.29
N TYR A 231 16.01 -4.94 -9.46
CA TYR A 231 14.78 -4.20 -9.70
C TYR A 231 13.62 -4.72 -8.84
N ALA A 232 13.50 -6.03 -8.66
CA ALA A 232 12.49 -6.61 -7.78
C ALA A 232 12.72 -6.17 -6.33
N ASP A 233 13.96 -6.25 -5.84
CA ASP A 233 14.31 -5.79 -4.49
C ASP A 233 13.99 -4.31 -4.30
N LYS A 234 14.29 -3.47 -5.30
CA LYS A 234 13.96 -2.03 -5.28
C LYS A 234 12.49 -1.78 -4.96
N ILE A 235 11.55 -2.41 -5.70
CA ILE A 235 10.11 -2.08 -5.62
C ILE A 235 9.33 -2.87 -4.56
N PHE A 236 9.86 -4.02 -4.09
CA PHE A 236 9.21 -4.85 -3.07
C PHE A 236 9.84 -4.76 -1.68
N ILE A 237 11.07 -4.22 -1.57
CA ILE A 237 11.83 -4.19 -0.30
C ILE A 237 12.38 -2.79 -0.01
N GLU A 238 13.24 -2.25 -0.91
CA GLU A 238 13.97 -1.02 -0.63
C GLU A 238 13.05 0.20 -0.55
N ASN A 239 12.28 0.46 -1.60
CA ASN A 239 11.33 1.56 -1.62
C ASN A 239 10.30 1.47 -0.47
N PRO A 240 9.60 0.33 -0.25
CA PRO A 240 8.71 0.18 0.89
C PRO A 240 9.39 0.41 2.25
N SER A 241 10.64 -0.04 2.42
CA SER A 241 11.38 0.18 3.67
C SER A 241 11.58 1.66 3.99
N THR A 242 11.61 2.53 2.96
CA THR A 242 11.74 3.99 3.17
C THR A 242 10.51 4.59 3.84
N ILE A 243 9.31 4.03 3.59
CA ILE A 243 8.06 4.45 4.24
C ILE A 243 8.18 4.24 5.75
N VAL A 244 8.53 3.03 6.16
CA VAL A 244 8.66 2.65 7.59
C VAL A 244 9.76 3.45 8.27
N LYS A 245 10.96 3.55 7.66
CA LYS A 245 12.07 4.34 8.19
C LYS A 245 11.70 5.82 8.36
N ASN A 246 10.94 6.40 7.43
CA ASN A 246 10.46 7.77 7.52
C ASN A 246 9.50 7.94 8.72
N GLY A 247 8.59 7.01 8.95
CA GLY A 247 7.68 7.01 10.10
C GLY A 247 8.43 6.90 11.44
N GLU A 248 9.39 5.99 11.54
CA GLU A 248 10.23 5.83 12.74
C GLU A 248 11.00 7.12 13.08
N ASN A 249 11.53 7.81 12.08
CA ASN A 249 12.22 9.08 12.27
C ASN A 249 11.26 10.18 12.75
N ARG A 250 10.08 10.31 12.15
CA ARG A 250 9.08 11.30 12.60
C ARG A 250 8.67 11.07 14.06
N ARG A 251 8.43 9.81 14.47
CA ARG A 251 8.10 9.47 15.86
C ARG A 251 9.21 9.83 16.86
N LYS A 252 10.49 9.74 16.47
CA LYS A 252 11.61 10.18 17.32
C LYS A 252 11.60 11.68 17.55
N PHE A 253 11.34 12.48 16.51
CA PHE A 253 11.28 13.95 16.65
C PHE A 253 10.15 14.40 17.58
N VAL A 254 8.96 13.82 17.49
CA VAL A 254 7.81 14.16 18.35
C VAL A 254 8.05 13.83 19.83
N LYS A 255 8.94 12.89 20.17
CA LYS A 255 9.26 12.57 21.57
C LYS A 255 10.22 13.54 22.23
N TYR A 256 10.84 14.44 21.49
CA TYR A 256 11.83 15.42 21.98
C TYR A 256 11.33 16.87 21.91
N THR A 257 10.11 17.11 21.47
CA THR A 257 9.38 18.39 21.50
C THR A 257 8.25 18.34 22.51
#